data_85c1c1506d20fd6923b6db4b95c34bb3
#
_entry.id   85c1c1506d20fd6923b6db4b95c34bb3
#
_cell.length_a   1.000
_cell.length_b   1.000
_cell.length_c   1.000
_cell.angle_alpha   90.00
_cell.angle_beta   90.00
_cell.angle_gamma   90.00
#
_symmetry.space_group_name_H-M   'P 1'
#
loop_
_entity.id
_entity.type
_entity.pdbx_description
1 polymer ?
#
loop_
_entity_poly.entity_id
_entity_poly.type
_entity_poly.pdbx_seq_one_letter_code
_entity_poly.pdbx_strand_id
1 'polypeptide(L)'
;MLTTAAALRGATKHYKTFALGPVDLAVPAGSILGLIGENGAGKTTALKLLCGAIRPAGGSVELLGGSPADPAIRARIGVVFEDAYFPDCFNAACVGKSMAGIFGKRWDTAKFDALVRRFELDGSKKIKEYSRGMRMKLSLATALAHDPELLILDEATAGLDPVVRGELLDLLLDFIQDEQHSVLMSSHITSDLEQVADAIAYLHHGQLLFCENKDDLLQEYGLLRCAEVDLARLPEGCAIYTRRGAFGCETLVKDRTAAHTALPDAVCDSASIDDIMRFYSGRDAQ
;
A
#
# COMPACT_ATOMS: atom_id res chain seq x y z
N MET A 1 -3.73 19.51 14.00
CA MET A 1 -3.23 18.20 13.55
C MET A 1 -3.03 18.26 12.04
N LEU A 2 -2.06 17.55 11.47
CA LEU A 2 -1.92 17.42 10.03
C LEU A 2 -3.12 16.61 9.50
N THR A 3 -3.71 17.03 8.41
CA THR A 3 -4.78 16.27 7.73
C THR A 3 -4.22 15.24 6.75
N THR A 4 -2.93 15.37 6.39
CA THR A 4 -2.24 14.53 5.41
C THR A 4 -0.83 14.24 5.91
N ALA A 5 -0.47 12.96 6.00
CA ALA A 5 0.87 12.52 6.40
C ALA A 5 1.89 12.62 5.25
N ALA A 6 1.46 12.35 4.01
CA ALA A 6 2.30 12.52 2.83
C ALA A 6 1.44 12.78 1.59
N ALA A 7 1.96 13.52 0.60
CA ALA A 7 1.25 13.75 -0.65
C ALA A 7 2.19 13.84 -1.85
N LEU A 8 1.73 13.30 -2.98
CA LEU A 8 2.20 13.59 -4.32
C LEU A 8 1.19 14.55 -4.97
N ARG A 9 1.66 15.63 -5.59
CA ARG A 9 0.81 16.61 -6.30
C ARG A 9 1.32 16.78 -7.73
N GLY A 10 0.61 16.19 -8.69
CA GLY A 10 0.99 16.16 -10.09
C GLY A 10 2.39 15.55 -10.28
N ALA A 11 2.81 14.65 -9.41
CA ALA A 11 4.17 14.13 -9.38
C ALA A 11 4.42 13.23 -10.59
N THR A 12 5.55 13.47 -11.28
CA THR A 12 5.99 12.67 -12.43
C THR A 12 7.39 12.12 -12.23
N LYS A 13 7.64 10.95 -12.82
CA LYS A 13 8.98 10.36 -12.90
C LYS A 13 9.12 9.60 -14.20
N HIS A 14 10.22 9.85 -14.93
CA HIS A 14 10.49 9.20 -16.20
C HIS A 14 11.72 8.29 -16.11
N TYR A 15 11.60 7.11 -16.67
CA TYR A 15 12.67 6.14 -16.90
C TYR A 15 12.68 5.79 -18.39
N LYS A 16 13.67 5.03 -18.85
CA LYS A 16 13.80 4.68 -20.28
C LYS A 16 12.59 3.91 -20.83
N THR A 17 12.00 3.05 -20.01
CA THR A 17 10.92 2.11 -20.42
C THR A 17 9.64 2.30 -19.62
N PHE A 18 9.59 3.27 -18.68
CA PHE A 18 8.46 3.47 -17.79
C PHE A 18 8.32 4.95 -17.41
N ALA A 19 7.10 5.41 -17.30
CA ALA A 19 6.79 6.74 -16.76
C ALA A 19 5.72 6.62 -15.66
N LEU A 20 5.95 7.33 -14.55
CA LEU A 20 4.96 7.53 -13.51
C LEU A 20 4.36 8.93 -13.66
N GLY A 21 3.06 9.01 -13.59
CA GLY A 21 2.30 10.25 -13.42
C GLY A 21 1.87 10.96 -14.70
N PRO A 22 1.24 12.14 -14.50
CA PRO A 22 1.10 12.82 -13.22
C PRO A 22 0.26 12.05 -12.19
N VAL A 23 0.73 12.00 -10.93
CA VAL A 23 0.04 11.31 -9.83
C VAL A 23 -0.28 12.33 -8.74
N ASP A 24 -1.56 12.35 -8.34
CA ASP A 24 -2.08 13.05 -7.19
C ASP A 24 -2.51 12.02 -6.14
N LEU A 25 -1.68 11.78 -5.13
CA LEU A 25 -1.92 10.80 -4.07
C LEU A 25 -1.74 11.47 -2.72
N ALA A 26 -2.71 11.33 -1.83
CA ALA A 26 -2.63 11.80 -0.46
C ALA A 26 -2.77 10.63 0.52
N VAL A 27 -1.84 10.52 1.47
CA VAL A 27 -1.91 9.61 2.59
C VAL A 27 -2.56 10.35 3.75
N PRO A 28 -3.78 10.02 4.16
CA PRO A 28 -4.43 10.70 5.28
C PRO A 28 -3.65 10.47 6.58
N ALA A 29 -3.63 11.47 7.45
CA ALA A 29 -3.05 11.31 8.78
C ALA A 29 -3.95 10.43 9.64
N GLY A 30 -3.35 9.60 10.51
CA GLY A 30 -4.10 8.73 11.41
C GLY A 30 -4.76 7.53 10.72
N SER A 31 -4.32 7.13 9.52
CA SER A 31 -4.95 6.05 8.76
C SER A 31 -3.94 5.16 8.03
N ILE A 32 -4.43 4.01 7.56
CA ILE A 32 -3.71 3.08 6.70
C ILE A 32 -4.18 3.24 5.26
N LEU A 33 -3.31 3.74 4.38
CA LEU A 33 -3.56 3.75 2.93
C LEU A 33 -2.91 2.55 2.27
N GLY A 34 -3.71 1.71 1.62
CA GLY A 34 -3.26 0.63 0.75
C GLY A 34 -3.00 1.14 -0.67
N LEU A 35 -1.80 0.90 -1.20
CA LEU A 35 -1.46 1.18 -2.60
C LEU A 35 -1.40 -0.13 -3.37
N ILE A 36 -2.42 -0.40 -4.17
CA ILE A 36 -2.52 -1.60 -4.99
C ILE A 36 -2.08 -1.34 -6.43
N GLY A 37 -1.73 -2.40 -7.12
CA GLY A 37 -1.36 -2.38 -8.54
C GLY A 37 -0.52 -3.58 -8.93
N GLU A 38 -0.47 -3.88 -10.22
CA GLU A 38 0.35 -4.96 -10.76
C GLU A 38 1.86 -4.70 -10.60
N ASN A 39 2.64 -5.76 -10.82
CA ASN A 39 4.09 -5.59 -10.87
C ASN A 39 4.46 -4.66 -12.04
N GLY A 40 5.31 -3.66 -11.77
CA GLY A 40 5.66 -2.63 -12.74
C GLY A 40 4.67 -1.46 -12.83
N ALA A 41 3.56 -1.45 -12.12
CA ALA A 41 2.60 -0.33 -12.10
C ALA A 41 3.18 0.99 -11.59
N GLY A 42 4.31 0.95 -10.85
CA GLY A 42 4.99 2.14 -10.35
C GLY A 42 4.87 2.36 -8.84
N LYS A 43 4.31 1.39 -8.08
CA LYS A 43 4.15 1.48 -6.61
C LYS A 43 5.45 1.86 -5.90
N THR A 44 6.51 1.09 -6.08
CA THR A 44 7.83 1.37 -5.50
C THR A 44 8.38 2.75 -5.91
N THR A 45 8.09 3.20 -7.14
CA THR A 45 8.49 4.55 -7.60
C THR A 45 7.75 5.64 -6.82
N ALA A 46 6.43 5.48 -6.63
CA ALA A 46 5.61 6.40 -5.86
C ALA A 46 6.09 6.47 -4.39
N LEU A 47 6.35 5.31 -3.76
CA LEU A 47 6.88 5.25 -2.40
C LEU A 47 8.27 5.91 -2.28
N LYS A 48 9.17 5.67 -3.25
CA LYS A 48 10.50 6.29 -3.29
C LYS A 48 10.45 7.81 -3.48
N LEU A 49 9.45 8.33 -4.20
CA LEU A 49 9.20 9.78 -4.30
C LEU A 49 8.75 10.33 -2.93
N LEU A 50 7.77 9.69 -2.29
CA LEU A 50 7.22 10.13 -1.01
C LEU A 50 8.27 10.17 0.10
N CYS A 51 9.11 9.14 0.23
CA CYS A 51 10.18 9.12 1.24
C CYS A 51 11.42 9.94 0.87
N GLY A 52 11.44 10.57 -0.32
CA GLY A 52 12.57 11.38 -0.79
C GLY A 52 13.79 10.60 -1.23
N ALA A 53 13.68 9.28 -1.44
CA ALA A 53 14.77 8.45 -1.98
C ALA A 53 15.12 8.81 -3.43
N ILE A 54 14.12 9.29 -4.20
CA ILE A 54 14.31 9.83 -5.55
C ILE A 54 13.58 11.18 -5.67
N ARG A 55 14.02 12.01 -6.63
CA ARG A 55 13.39 13.30 -6.91
C ARG A 55 12.37 13.15 -8.05
N PRO A 56 11.21 13.83 -7.98
CA PRO A 56 10.27 13.89 -9.08
C PRO A 56 10.89 14.65 -10.28
N ALA A 57 10.41 14.35 -11.48
CA ALA A 57 10.74 15.10 -12.70
C ALA A 57 9.85 16.33 -12.85
N GLY A 58 8.62 16.29 -12.32
CA GLY A 58 7.65 17.38 -12.25
C GLY A 58 6.70 17.19 -11.08
N GLY A 59 5.91 18.20 -10.77
CA GLY A 59 5.04 18.23 -9.61
C GLY A 59 5.79 18.46 -8.29
N SER A 60 5.15 18.12 -7.17
CA SER A 60 5.72 18.31 -5.83
C SER A 60 5.43 17.12 -4.92
N VAL A 61 6.24 17.01 -3.87
CA VAL A 61 6.08 16.00 -2.81
C VAL A 61 6.08 16.72 -1.47
N GLU A 62 5.09 16.40 -0.66
CA GLU A 62 4.96 16.85 0.72
C GLU A 62 5.05 15.65 1.65
N LEU A 63 5.79 15.79 2.75
CA LEU A 63 5.99 14.74 3.74
C LEU A 63 5.91 15.35 5.15
N LEU A 64 4.95 14.92 5.97
CA LEU A 64 4.72 15.38 7.34
C LEU A 64 4.74 16.93 7.46
N GLY A 65 4.07 17.60 6.50
CA GLY A 65 3.98 19.07 6.44
C GLY A 65 5.25 19.78 5.96
N GLY A 66 6.23 19.03 5.43
CA GLY A 66 7.48 19.61 4.95
C GLY A 66 8.02 18.92 3.69
N SER A 67 9.28 19.20 3.36
CA SER A 67 9.94 18.62 2.20
C SER A 67 10.62 17.28 2.54
N PRO A 68 10.47 16.25 1.70
CA PRO A 68 11.22 15.01 1.89
C PRO A 68 12.75 15.17 1.67
N ALA A 69 13.20 16.34 1.20
CA ALA A 69 14.64 16.66 1.13
C ALA A 69 15.22 17.02 2.52
N ASP A 70 14.37 17.42 3.48
CA ASP A 70 14.80 17.75 4.84
C ASP A 70 15.11 16.49 5.63
N PRO A 71 16.36 16.32 6.15
CA PRO A 71 16.73 15.18 6.98
C PRO A 71 15.91 15.10 8.30
N ALA A 72 15.49 16.23 8.86
CA ALA A 72 14.69 16.26 10.08
C ALA A 72 13.29 15.67 9.85
N ILE A 73 12.70 15.93 8.68
CA ILE A 73 11.43 15.32 8.27
C ILE A 73 11.62 13.83 8.01
N ARG A 74 12.67 13.43 7.25
CA ARG A 74 12.93 12.01 6.99
C ARG A 74 13.23 11.18 8.23
N ALA A 75 13.79 11.79 9.26
CA ALA A 75 14.01 11.10 10.53
C ALA A 75 12.72 10.74 11.28
N ARG A 76 11.55 11.23 10.81
CA ARG A 76 10.22 10.97 11.39
C ARG A 76 9.44 9.90 10.61
N ILE A 77 10.04 9.26 9.61
CA ILE A 77 9.41 8.18 8.86
C ILE A 77 10.16 6.88 9.03
N GLY A 78 9.42 5.78 9.13
CA GLY A 78 9.94 4.42 9.01
C GLY A 78 9.72 3.92 7.58
N VAL A 79 10.73 3.31 6.97
CA VAL A 79 10.61 2.80 5.60
C VAL A 79 11.12 1.37 5.54
N VAL A 80 10.32 0.49 4.96
CA VAL A 80 10.69 -0.90 4.69
C VAL A 80 10.42 -1.18 3.22
N PHE A 81 11.46 -1.44 2.45
CA PHE A 81 11.34 -1.90 1.07
C PHE A 81 11.43 -3.42 1.01
N GLU A 82 10.86 -4.02 -0.05
CA GLU A 82 10.88 -5.46 -0.29
C GLU A 82 12.29 -6.06 -0.15
N ASP A 83 13.27 -5.36 -0.70
CA ASP A 83 14.69 -5.69 -0.63
C ASP A 83 15.38 -4.88 0.48
N ALA A 84 15.07 -5.13 1.73
CA ALA A 84 15.75 -4.46 2.85
C ALA A 84 17.18 -5.01 3.01
N TYR A 85 18.16 -4.19 2.66
CA TYR A 85 19.56 -4.58 2.65
C TYR A 85 20.28 -4.22 3.94
N PHE A 86 20.35 -5.17 4.87
CA PHE A 86 21.38 -5.14 5.89
C PHE A 86 22.57 -6.01 5.43
N PRO A 87 23.82 -5.62 5.75
CA PRO A 87 24.98 -6.43 5.39
C PRO A 87 24.88 -7.85 5.93
N ASP A 88 25.12 -8.84 5.09
CA ASP A 88 25.00 -10.25 5.42
C ASP A 88 25.85 -10.70 6.62
N CYS A 89 26.97 -9.99 6.87
CA CYS A 89 27.86 -10.28 8.00
C CYS A 89 27.37 -9.68 9.34
N PHE A 90 26.34 -8.81 9.34
CA PHE A 90 25.76 -8.24 10.54
C PHE A 90 24.85 -9.26 11.25
N ASN A 91 24.57 -8.97 12.50
CA ASN A 91 23.50 -9.55 13.29
C ASN A 91 22.57 -8.43 13.79
N ALA A 92 21.48 -8.75 14.46
CA ALA A 92 20.53 -7.75 14.95
C ALA A 92 21.19 -6.68 15.84
N ALA A 93 22.12 -7.08 16.72
CA ALA A 93 22.83 -6.13 17.59
C ALA A 93 23.70 -5.14 16.79
N CYS A 94 24.38 -5.61 15.71
CA CYS A 94 25.12 -4.73 14.81
C CYS A 94 24.20 -3.75 14.09
N VAL A 95 23.02 -4.20 13.65
CA VAL A 95 22.01 -3.33 13.02
C VAL A 95 21.55 -2.26 14.01
N GLY A 96 21.13 -2.66 15.22
CA GLY A 96 20.68 -1.72 16.24
C GLY A 96 21.73 -0.66 16.56
N LYS A 97 23.01 -1.06 16.73
CA LYS A 97 24.12 -0.14 16.98
C LYS A 97 24.34 0.84 15.81
N SER A 98 24.25 0.36 14.58
CA SER A 98 24.42 1.21 13.39
C SER A 98 23.28 2.22 13.27
N MET A 99 22.05 1.81 13.51
CA MET A 99 20.87 2.67 13.45
C MET A 99 20.86 3.70 14.59
N ALA A 100 21.31 3.32 15.79
CA ALA A 100 21.51 4.26 16.88
C ALA A 100 22.49 5.41 16.51
N GLY A 101 23.53 5.09 15.72
CA GLY A 101 24.45 6.09 15.17
C GLY A 101 23.80 7.02 14.14
N ILE A 102 22.83 6.52 13.36
CA ILE A 102 22.12 7.28 12.30
C ILE A 102 21.03 8.17 12.91
N PHE A 103 20.16 7.60 13.75
CA PHE A 103 18.99 8.29 14.30
C PHE A 103 19.30 9.10 15.58
N GLY A 104 20.46 8.83 16.23
CA GLY A 104 20.89 9.55 17.41
C GLY A 104 19.86 9.49 18.53
N LYS A 105 19.40 10.66 19.01
CA LYS A 105 18.44 10.75 20.14
C LYS A 105 17.04 10.19 19.84
N ARG A 106 16.68 10.02 18.57
CA ARG A 106 15.38 9.42 18.19
C ARG A 106 15.39 7.90 18.29
N TRP A 107 16.59 7.28 18.31
CA TRP A 107 16.69 5.83 18.42
C TRP A 107 16.41 5.34 19.84
N ASP A 108 15.43 4.46 19.98
CA ASP A 108 15.14 3.76 21.23
C ASP A 108 15.67 2.32 21.17
N THR A 109 16.82 2.10 21.78
CA THR A 109 17.46 0.78 21.86
C THR A 109 16.58 -0.21 22.63
N ALA A 110 15.89 0.22 23.69
CA ALA A 110 15.02 -0.66 24.47
C ALA A 110 13.80 -1.12 23.65
N LYS A 111 13.20 -0.20 22.87
CA LYS A 111 12.11 -0.52 21.93
C LYS A 111 12.59 -1.49 20.83
N PHE A 112 13.77 -1.23 20.26
CA PHE A 112 14.36 -2.14 19.27
C PHE A 112 14.56 -3.55 19.84
N ASP A 113 15.20 -3.67 21.01
CA ASP A 113 15.47 -4.95 21.66
C ASP A 113 14.16 -5.67 22.06
N ALA A 114 13.13 -4.92 22.46
CA ALA A 114 11.81 -5.47 22.73
C ALA A 114 11.15 -6.04 21.46
N LEU A 115 11.25 -5.33 20.33
CA LEU A 115 10.74 -5.81 19.04
C LEU A 115 11.50 -7.05 18.53
N VAL A 116 12.84 -7.07 18.66
CA VAL A 116 13.66 -8.24 18.32
C VAL A 116 13.21 -9.47 19.13
N ARG A 117 12.93 -9.30 20.43
CA ARG A 117 12.38 -10.38 21.27
C ARG A 117 10.95 -10.76 20.89
N ARG A 118 10.06 -9.78 20.68
CA ARG A 118 8.65 -10.01 20.24
C ARG A 118 8.60 -10.82 18.95
N PHE A 119 9.52 -10.55 18.02
CA PHE A 119 9.61 -11.25 16.74
C PHE A 119 10.39 -12.56 16.80
N GLU A 120 10.83 -12.97 17.98
CA GLU A 120 11.60 -14.22 18.20
C GLU A 120 12.86 -14.32 17.32
N LEU A 121 13.51 -13.17 17.05
CA LEU A 121 14.73 -13.14 16.25
C LEU A 121 15.92 -13.56 17.09
N ASP A 122 16.69 -14.55 16.60
CA ASP A 122 17.96 -14.92 17.22
C ASP A 122 19.02 -13.84 16.93
N GLY A 123 19.18 -12.94 17.88
CA GLY A 123 20.10 -11.81 17.76
C GLY A 123 21.58 -12.18 17.57
N SER A 124 21.97 -13.45 17.79
CA SER A 124 23.33 -13.93 17.60
C SER A 124 23.63 -14.36 16.17
N LYS A 125 22.62 -14.80 15.42
CA LYS A 125 22.74 -15.22 14.02
C LYS A 125 23.06 -14.08 13.11
N LYS A 126 23.83 -14.35 12.06
CA LYS A 126 24.10 -13.40 10.98
C LYS A 126 22.89 -13.29 10.05
N ILE A 127 22.72 -12.11 9.46
CA ILE A 127 21.57 -11.82 8.59
C ILE A 127 21.51 -12.74 7.37
N LYS A 128 22.66 -13.21 6.85
CA LYS A 128 22.69 -14.23 5.80
C LYS A 128 21.98 -15.54 6.17
N GLU A 129 21.83 -15.83 7.47
CA GLU A 129 21.20 -17.03 8.01
C GLU A 129 19.71 -16.82 8.30
N TYR A 130 19.22 -15.59 8.17
CA TYR A 130 17.81 -15.23 8.35
C TYR A 130 16.99 -15.66 7.15
N SER A 131 15.81 -16.23 7.42
CA SER A 131 14.76 -16.38 6.40
C SER A 131 14.26 -15.02 5.91
N ARG A 132 13.51 -14.99 4.81
CA ARG A 132 12.87 -13.76 4.32
C ARG A 132 11.99 -13.12 5.40
N GLY A 133 11.17 -13.92 6.10
CA GLY A 133 10.34 -13.44 7.20
C GLY A 133 11.15 -12.85 8.35
N MET A 134 12.25 -13.48 8.75
CA MET A 134 13.14 -12.95 9.79
C MET A 134 13.78 -11.63 9.36
N ARG A 135 14.19 -11.49 8.11
CA ARG A 135 14.74 -10.23 7.57
C ARG A 135 13.68 -9.13 7.58
N MET A 136 12.45 -9.45 7.18
CA MET A 136 11.31 -8.52 7.21
C MET A 136 11.01 -8.07 8.65
N LYS A 137 10.91 -8.99 9.60
CA LYS A 137 10.74 -8.70 11.03
C LYS A 137 11.85 -7.78 11.57
N LEU A 138 13.12 -8.00 11.20
CA LEU A 138 14.23 -7.13 11.59
C LEU A 138 14.10 -5.73 10.97
N SER A 139 13.69 -5.63 9.70
CA SER A 139 13.47 -4.35 9.03
C SER A 139 12.36 -3.55 9.70
N LEU A 140 11.26 -4.21 10.08
CA LEU A 140 10.16 -3.60 10.84
C LEU A 140 10.62 -3.14 12.23
N ALA A 141 11.37 -3.99 12.97
CA ALA A 141 11.93 -3.61 14.26
C ALA A 141 12.79 -2.34 14.14
N THR A 142 13.58 -2.26 13.08
CA THR A 142 14.43 -1.11 12.78
C THR A 142 13.61 0.15 12.44
N ALA A 143 12.58 -0.01 11.58
CA ALA A 143 11.74 1.09 11.16
C ALA A 143 10.88 1.67 12.30
N LEU A 144 10.51 0.85 13.29
CA LEU A 144 9.66 1.25 14.41
C LEU A 144 10.44 1.77 15.63
N ALA A 145 11.73 1.45 15.76
CA ALA A 145 12.50 1.75 16.96
C ALA A 145 12.81 3.24 17.15
N HIS A 146 12.66 4.08 16.12
CA HIS A 146 12.87 5.52 16.22
C HIS A 146 11.57 6.34 16.29
N ASP A 147 10.45 5.65 16.54
CA ASP A 147 9.11 6.23 16.72
C ASP A 147 8.68 7.08 15.53
N PRO A 148 8.43 6.45 14.36
CA PRO A 148 8.03 7.16 13.15
C PRO A 148 6.57 7.60 13.25
N GLU A 149 6.26 8.76 12.64
CA GLU A 149 4.88 9.27 12.47
C GLU A 149 4.23 8.72 11.20
N LEU A 150 5.04 8.30 10.22
CA LEU A 150 4.57 7.63 9.01
C LEU A 150 5.43 6.39 8.74
N LEU A 151 4.79 5.25 8.59
CA LEU A 151 5.41 3.99 8.17
C LEU A 151 5.11 3.73 6.70
N ILE A 152 6.15 3.58 5.88
CA ILE A 152 6.05 3.28 4.45
C ILE A 152 6.54 1.86 4.22
N LEU A 153 5.68 0.99 3.69
CA LEU A 153 5.94 -0.42 3.48
C LEU A 153 5.78 -0.78 1.99
N ASP A 154 6.83 -1.29 1.38
CA ASP A 154 6.79 -1.74 -0.02
C ASP A 154 6.79 -3.27 -0.07
N GLU A 155 5.64 -3.85 -0.46
CA GLU A 155 5.42 -5.30 -0.60
C GLU A 155 5.83 -6.10 0.66
N ALA A 156 5.58 -5.55 1.84
CA ALA A 156 6.08 -6.09 3.10
C ALA A 156 5.53 -7.48 3.47
N THR A 157 4.35 -7.85 2.95
CA THR A 157 3.72 -9.17 3.18
C THR A 157 4.08 -10.20 2.11
N ALA A 158 4.66 -9.77 0.99
CA ALA A 158 4.93 -10.64 -0.15
C ALA A 158 5.92 -11.76 0.20
N GLY A 159 5.51 -13.02 -0.08
CA GLY A 159 6.34 -14.20 0.16
C GLY A 159 6.60 -14.53 1.63
N LEU A 160 5.85 -13.96 2.55
CA LEU A 160 5.79 -14.40 3.94
C LEU A 160 4.84 -15.58 4.08
N ASP A 161 5.11 -16.45 5.05
CA ASP A 161 4.15 -17.45 5.45
C ASP A 161 2.92 -16.81 6.13
N PRO A 162 1.75 -17.49 6.18
CA PRO A 162 0.51 -16.92 6.69
C PRO A 162 0.60 -16.44 8.16
N VAL A 163 1.41 -17.08 8.99
CA VAL A 163 1.54 -16.72 10.41
C VAL A 163 2.29 -15.39 10.54
N VAL A 164 3.47 -15.30 9.92
CA VAL A 164 4.28 -14.06 9.93
C VAL A 164 3.54 -12.91 9.28
N ARG A 165 2.76 -13.20 8.23
CA ARG A 165 1.90 -12.20 7.58
C ARG A 165 0.84 -11.66 8.55
N GLY A 166 0.12 -12.54 9.26
CA GLY A 166 -0.87 -12.14 10.27
C GLY A 166 -0.24 -11.28 11.36
N GLU A 167 0.89 -11.70 11.93
CA GLU A 167 1.62 -10.93 12.94
C GLU A 167 2.01 -9.52 12.46
N LEU A 168 2.37 -9.38 11.17
CA LEU A 168 2.68 -8.07 10.59
C LEU A 168 1.42 -7.20 10.49
N LEU A 169 0.32 -7.75 10.00
CA LEU A 169 -0.94 -7.00 9.89
C LEU A 169 -1.46 -6.56 11.27
N ASP A 170 -1.39 -7.43 12.28
CA ASP A 170 -1.75 -7.09 13.66
C ASP A 170 -0.85 -5.98 14.21
N LEU A 171 0.45 -6.02 13.90
CA LEU A 171 1.38 -4.95 14.29
C LEU A 171 1.01 -3.60 13.68
N LEU A 172 0.54 -3.57 12.43
CA LEU A 172 0.10 -2.33 11.78
C LEU A 172 -1.18 -1.79 12.42
N LEU A 173 -2.12 -2.66 12.77
CA LEU A 173 -3.31 -2.29 13.52
C LEU A 173 -2.99 -1.76 14.92
N ASP A 174 -2.02 -2.37 15.63
CA ASP A 174 -1.50 -1.85 16.90
C ASP A 174 -0.85 -0.46 16.72
N PHE A 175 -0.04 -0.29 15.66
CA PHE A 175 0.69 0.94 15.39
C PHE A 175 -0.24 2.13 15.14
N ILE A 176 -1.34 1.92 14.42
CA ILE A 176 -2.32 2.97 14.07
C ILE A 176 -3.27 3.34 15.22
N GLN A 177 -3.22 2.65 16.38
CA GLN A 177 -4.01 3.04 17.56
C GLN A 177 -3.63 4.44 18.09
N ASP A 178 -2.42 4.89 17.81
CA ASP A 178 -2.02 6.29 18.04
C ASP A 178 -2.42 7.12 16.81
N GLU A 179 -3.33 8.07 16.99
CA GLU A 179 -3.84 8.96 15.92
C GLU A 179 -2.74 9.81 15.23
N GLN A 180 -1.54 9.87 15.82
CA GLN A 180 -0.39 10.54 15.23
C GLN A 180 0.34 9.66 14.20
N HIS A 181 0.08 8.38 14.20
CA HIS A 181 0.70 7.42 13.31
C HIS A 181 -0.12 7.22 12.04
N SER A 182 0.58 7.05 10.93
CA SER A 182 -0.03 6.77 9.61
C SER A 182 0.76 5.65 8.93
N VAL A 183 0.10 4.91 8.06
CA VAL A 183 0.74 3.83 7.28
C VAL A 183 0.43 3.99 5.80
N LEU A 184 1.43 3.86 4.96
CA LEU A 184 1.30 3.64 3.52
C LEU A 184 1.88 2.28 3.18
N MET A 185 1.04 1.35 2.78
CA MET A 185 1.45 -0.02 2.46
C MET A 185 1.17 -0.34 1.00
N SER A 186 2.20 -0.65 0.21
CA SER A 186 1.98 -1.25 -1.11
C SER A 186 1.83 -2.75 -1.01
N SER A 187 0.90 -3.31 -1.78
CA SER A 187 0.73 -4.76 -1.92
C SER A 187 0.09 -5.12 -3.26
N HIS A 188 0.42 -6.29 -3.78
CA HIS A 188 -0.34 -6.95 -4.82
C HIS A 188 -1.30 -8.03 -4.24
N ILE A 189 -1.29 -8.22 -2.92
CA ILE A 189 -2.18 -9.13 -2.20
C ILE A 189 -3.31 -8.30 -1.60
N THR A 190 -4.44 -8.27 -2.31
CA THR A 190 -5.60 -7.43 -1.96
C THR A 190 -6.21 -7.79 -0.62
N SER A 191 -6.24 -9.09 -0.27
CA SER A 191 -6.79 -9.57 1.00
C SER A 191 -6.09 -9.00 2.25
N ASP A 192 -4.79 -8.68 2.16
CA ASP A 192 -4.08 -8.06 3.27
C ASP A 192 -4.57 -6.62 3.50
N LEU A 193 -4.78 -5.89 2.40
CA LEU A 193 -5.28 -4.52 2.46
C LEU A 193 -6.76 -4.46 2.83
N GLU A 194 -7.57 -5.42 2.38
CA GLU A 194 -8.96 -5.55 2.83
C GLU A 194 -9.06 -5.69 4.35
N GLN A 195 -8.08 -6.36 4.97
CA GLN A 195 -8.05 -6.57 6.42
C GLN A 195 -7.66 -5.30 7.19
N VAL A 196 -6.68 -4.52 6.72
CA VAL A 196 -6.09 -3.45 7.55
C VAL A 196 -6.24 -2.04 7.00
N ALA A 197 -6.47 -1.84 5.69
CA ALA A 197 -6.52 -0.51 5.11
C ALA A 197 -7.85 0.21 5.36
N ASP A 198 -7.79 1.53 5.55
CA ASP A 198 -8.95 2.42 5.61
C ASP A 198 -9.32 2.95 4.22
N ALA A 199 -8.32 3.14 3.37
CA ALA A 199 -8.50 3.60 1.99
C ALA A 199 -7.59 2.82 1.04
N ILE A 200 -8.00 2.73 -0.22
CA ILE A 200 -7.29 2.03 -1.28
C ILE A 200 -7.01 2.99 -2.43
N ALA A 201 -5.76 3.06 -2.83
CA ALA A 201 -5.29 3.74 -4.02
C ALA A 201 -4.87 2.71 -5.08
N TYR A 202 -5.40 2.80 -6.29
CA TYR A 202 -5.06 1.88 -7.37
C TYR A 202 -4.20 2.54 -8.43
N LEU A 203 -2.97 2.03 -8.56
CA LEU A 203 -1.98 2.47 -9.54
C LEU A 203 -1.89 1.44 -10.66
N HIS A 204 -2.06 1.89 -11.92
CA HIS A 204 -2.01 1.05 -13.11
C HIS A 204 -1.22 1.76 -14.21
N HIS A 205 -0.22 1.11 -14.78
CA HIS A 205 0.66 1.66 -15.81
C HIS A 205 1.17 3.09 -15.54
N GLY A 206 1.54 3.37 -14.30
CA GLY A 206 2.06 4.67 -13.88
C GLY A 206 0.99 5.75 -13.65
N GLN A 207 -0.29 5.42 -13.74
CA GLN A 207 -1.42 6.32 -13.51
C GLN A 207 -2.19 5.92 -12.27
N LEU A 208 -2.59 6.89 -11.45
CA LEU A 208 -3.52 6.67 -10.35
C LEU A 208 -4.94 6.63 -10.91
N LEU A 209 -5.62 5.49 -10.83
CA LEU A 209 -6.97 5.34 -11.36
C LEU A 209 -8.03 5.80 -10.36
N PHE A 210 -7.84 5.48 -9.08
CA PHE A 210 -8.68 5.96 -7.99
C PHE A 210 -7.93 5.95 -6.65
N CYS A 211 -8.44 6.68 -5.68
CA CYS A 211 -8.08 6.62 -4.27
C CYS A 211 -9.37 6.84 -3.47
N GLU A 212 -9.94 5.77 -2.93
CA GLU A 212 -11.27 5.77 -2.31
C GLU A 212 -11.23 5.07 -0.95
N ASN A 213 -12.20 5.37 -0.08
CA ASN A 213 -12.38 4.63 1.16
C ASN A 213 -12.68 3.16 0.84
N LYS A 214 -12.10 2.25 1.62
CA LYS A 214 -12.27 0.80 1.39
C LYS A 214 -13.70 0.34 1.54
N ASP A 215 -14.39 0.82 2.57
CA ASP A 215 -15.76 0.39 2.84
C ASP A 215 -16.72 0.88 1.76
N ASP A 216 -16.51 2.10 1.24
CA ASP A 216 -17.26 2.63 0.09
C ASP A 216 -17.02 1.77 -1.16
N LEU A 217 -15.76 1.39 -1.45
CA LEU A 217 -15.44 0.49 -2.55
C LEU A 217 -16.20 -0.84 -2.44
N LEU A 218 -16.18 -1.47 -1.28
CA LEU A 218 -16.81 -2.77 -1.05
C LEU A 218 -18.36 -2.70 -1.04
N GLN A 219 -18.93 -1.53 -0.72
CA GLN A 219 -20.37 -1.31 -0.71
C GLN A 219 -20.92 -0.91 -2.08
N GLU A 220 -20.22 -0.01 -2.79
CA GLU A 220 -20.70 0.57 -4.03
C GLU A 220 -20.46 -0.34 -5.24
N TYR A 221 -19.32 -1.06 -5.27
CA TYR A 221 -18.97 -1.87 -6.43
C TYR A 221 -19.61 -3.25 -6.37
N GLY A 222 -20.08 -3.73 -7.54
CA GLY A 222 -20.67 -5.06 -7.71
C GLY A 222 -20.31 -5.72 -9.01
N LEU A 223 -20.45 -7.05 -9.02
CA LEU A 223 -20.35 -7.89 -10.21
C LEU A 223 -21.74 -8.26 -10.69
N LEU A 224 -22.21 -7.57 -11.71
CA LEU A 224 -23.50 -7.81 -12.34
C LEU A 224 -23.36 -8.85 -13.46
N ARG A 225 -24.20 -9.90 -13.40
CA ARG A 225 -24.32 -10.91 -14.44
C ARG A 225 -25.66 -10.75 -15.13
N CYS A 226 -25.65 -10.43 -16.43
CA CYS A 226 -26.86 -10.19 -17.22
C CYS A 226 -26.66 -10.55 -18.68
N ALA A 227 -27.75 -10.51 -19.47
CA ALA A 227 -27.64 -10.58 -20.92
C ALA A 227 -27.09 -9.25 -21.47
N GLU A 228 -26.40 -9.31 -22.62
CA GLU A 228 -25.79 -8.10 -23.23
C GLU A 228 -26.82 -7.01 -23.55
N VAL A 229 -28.03 -7.41 -23.93
CA VAL A 229 -29.12 -6.48 -24.22
C VAL A 229 -29.60 -5.69 -22.99
N ASP A 230 -29.43 -6.25 -21.80
CA ASP A 230 -29.86 -5.61 -20.54
C ASP A 230 -28.91 -4.51 -20.08
N LEU A 231 -27.66 -4.48 -20.57
CA LEU A 231 -26.68 -3.44 -20.23
C LEU A 231 -27.19 -2.04 -20.58
N ALA A 232 -27.99 -1.92 -21.66
CA ALA A 232 -28.58 -0.63 -22.06
C ALA A 232 -29.60 -0.07 -21.05
N ARG A 233 -30.08 -0.89 -20.11
CA ARG A 233 -31.02 -0.48 -19.05
C ARG A 233 -30.31 0.11 -17.83
N LEU A 234 -28.99 -0.09 -17.71
CA LEU A 234 -28.22 0.47 -16.61
C LEU A 234 -28.15 1.99 -16.73
N PRO A 235 -28.15 2.72 -15.60
CA PRO A 235 -27.91 4.16 -15.59
C PRO A 235 -26.56 4.50 -16.24
N GLU A 236 -26.47 5.67 -16.84
CA GLU A 236 -25.21 6.18 -17.42
C GLU A 236 -24.11 6.23 -16.35
N GLY A 237 -22.93 5.70 -16.67
CA GLY A 237 -21.79 5.63 -15.74
C GLY A 237 -21.85 4.50 -14.69
N CYS A 238 -22.97 3.76 -14.58
CA CYS A 238 -23.06 2.64 -13.64
C CYS A 238 -22.16 1.47 -14.07
N ALA A 239 -22.14 1.11 -15.35
CA ALA A 239 -21.25 0.08 -15.89
C ALA A 239 -19.85 0.65 -16.10
N ILE A 240 -18.86 0.13 -15.34
CA ILE A 240 -17.46 0.56 -15.44
C ILE A 240 -16.73 -0.24 -16.52
N TYR A 241 -16.89 -1.56 -16.50
CA TYR A 241 -16.25 -2.46 -17.44
C TYR A 241 -17.07 -3.75 -17.61
N THR A 242 -17.14 -4.25 -18.84
CA THR A 242 -17.91 -5.46 -19.20
C THR A 242 -17.04 -6.50 -19.85
N ARG A 243 -17.07 -7.72 -19.33
CA ARG A 243 -16.51 -8.92 -19.98
C ARG A 243 -17.64 -9.70 -20.63
N ARG A 244 -17.47 -10.01 -21.90
CA ARG A 244 -18.42 -10.81 -22.68
C ARG A 244 -18.03 -12.29 -22.63
N GLY A 245 -18.98 -13.14 -22.31
CA GLY A 245 -18.83 -14.60 -22.27
C GLY A 245 -19.83 -15.30 -23.18
N ALA A 246 -19.70 -16.61 -23.31
CA ALA A 246 -20.61 -17.42 -24.14
C ALA A 246 -22.06 -17.45 -23.65
N PHE A 247 -22.31 -17.14 -22.38
CA PHE A 247 -23.61 -17.24 -21.72
C PHE A 247 -24.14 -15.90 -21.17
N GLY A 248 -23.53 -14.79 -21.55
CA GLY A 248 -23.89 -13.45 -21.06
C GLY A 248 -22.69 -12.57 -20.75
N CYS A 249 -22.94 -11.49 -20.05
CA CYS A 249 -21.95 -10.53 -19.66
C CYS A 249 -21.75 -10.54 -18.15
N GLU A 250 -20.51 -10.34 -17.72
CA GLU A 250 -20.13 -9.99 -16.36
C GLU A 250 -19.59 -8.55 -16.36
N THR A 251 -20.24 -7.68 -15.61
CA THR A 251 -19.98 -6.24 -15.64
C THR A 251 -19.63 -5.76 -14.23
N LEU A 252 -18.49 -5.09 -14.09
CA LEU A 252 -18.20 -4.31 -12.91
C LEU A 252 -19.08 -3.06 -12.91
N VAL A 253 -19.93 -2.94 -11.92
CA VAL A 253 -20.79 -1.76 -11.75
C VAL A 253 -20.34 -0.96 -10.53
N LYS A 254 -20.41 0.38 -10.64
CA LYS A 254 -20.40 1.30 -9.52
C LYS A 254 -21.85 1.67 -9.23
N ASP A 255 -22.27 1.69 -7.96
CA ASP A 255 -23.65 1.82 -7.51
C ASP A 255 -24.48 0.54 -7.74
N ARG A 256 -24.21 -0.46 -6.89
CA ARG A 256 -24.96 -1.72 -6.83
C ARG A 256 -26.48 -1.52 -6.67
N THR A 257 -26.87 -0.50 -5.92
CA THR A 257 -28.29 -0.23 -5.65
C THR A 257 -29.00 0.22 -6.92
N ALA A 258 -28.39 1.12 -7.68
CA ALA A 258 -28.92 1.55 -8.97
C ALA A 258 -28.95 0.41 -9.98
N ALA A 259 -27.90 -0.42 -10.04
CA ALA A 259 -27.83 -1.60 -10.91
C ALA A 259 -28.96 -2.60 -10.58
N HIS A 260 -29.17 -2.91 -9.30
CA HIS A 260 -30.23 -3.81 -8.85
C HIS A 260 -31.63 -3.23 -9.12
N THR A 261 -31.81 -1.92 -8.97
CA THR A 261 -33.08 -1.24 -9.29
C THR A 261 -33.40 -1.31 -10.80
N ALA A 262 -32.38 -1.16 -11.65
CA ALA A 262 -32.54 -1.21 -13.10
C ALA A 262 -32.78 -2.65 -13.60
N LEU A 263 -32.15 -3.64 -12.97
CA LEU A 263 -32.17 -5.05 -13.34
C LEU A 263 -32.43 -5.95 -12.11
N PRO A 264 -33.66 -5.93 -11.57
CA PRO A 264 -33.96 -6.64 -10.31
C PRO A 264 -33.85 -8.17 -10.43
N ASP A 265 -33.97 -8.73 -11.62
CA ASP A 265 -33.86 -10.18 -11.87
C ASP A 265 -32.41 -10.63 -12.16
N ALA A 266 -31.48 -9.69 -12.31
CA ALA A 266 -30.08 -10.00 -12.55
C ALA A 266 -29.32 -10.22 -11.23
N VAL A 267 -28.36 -11.15 -11.24
CA VAL A 267 -27.48 -11.39 -10.09
C VAL A 267 -26.42 -10.30 -10.02
N CYS A 268 -26.40 -9.58 -8.89
CA CYS A 268 -25.38 -8.56 -8.60
C CYS A 268 -24.73 -8.87 -7.26
N ASP A 269 -23.58 -9.55 -7.32
CA ASP A 269 -22.78 -9.88 -6.15
C ASP A 269 -21.91 -8.67 -5.74
N SER A 270 -21.43 -8.64 -4.48
CA SER A 270 -20.43 -7.66 -4.05
C SER A 270 -19.10 -7.93 -4.77
N ALA A 271 -18.42 -6.87 -5.21
CA ALA A 271 -17.09 -6.99 -5.77
C ALA A 271 -16.04 -6.92 -4.66
N SER A 272 -15.06 -7.82 -4.66
CA SER A 272 -13.83 -7.71 -3.88
C SER A 272 -12.88 -6.68 -4.51
N ILE A 273 -11.87 -6.24 -3.76
CA ILE A 273 -10.81 -5.37 -4.32
C ILE A 273 -10.08 -6.08 -5.47
N ASP A 274 -9.90 -7.41 -5.37
CA ASP A 274 -9.31 -8.21 -6.45
C ASP A 274 -10.17 -8.19 -7.73
N ASP A 275 -11.49 -8.29 -7.58
CA ASP A 275 -12.40 -8.18 -8.71
C ASP A 275 -12.32 -6.80 -9.37
N ILE A 276 -12.34 -5.74 -8.58
CA ILE A 276 -12.21 -4.36 -9.05
C ILE A 276 -10.90 -4.22 -9.84
N MET A 277 -9.76 -4.62 -9.26
CA MET A 277 -8.46 -4.58 -9.94
C MET A 277 -8.49 -5.33 -11.28
N ARG A 278 -9.00 -6.57 -11.27
CA ARG A 278 -9.04 -7.45 -12.45
C ARG A 278 -9.87 -6.87 -13.60
N PHE A 279 -10.94 -6.14 -13.29
CA PHE A 279 -11.73 -5.47 -14.28
C PHE A 279 -11.06 -4.20 -14.82
N TYR A 280 -10.40 -3.43 -13.96
CA TYR A 280 -9.64 -2.24 -14.39
C TYR A 280 -8.41 -2.62 -15.23
N SER A 281 -7.68 -3.68 -14.87
CA SER A 281 -6.53 -4.19 -15.64
C SER A 281 -6.94 -4.73 -17.03
N GLY A 282 -8.16 -5.22 -17.18
CA GLY A 282 -8.66 -5.74 -18.44
C GLY A 282 -8.99 -4.67 -19.51
N ARG A 283 -8.88 -3.36 -19.17
CA ARG A 283 -9.11 -2.27 -20.12
C ARG A 283 -8.11 -2.24 -21.28
N ASP A 284 -6.88 -2.72 -21.05
CA ASP A 284 -5.81 -2.65 -22.06
C ASP A 284 -5.80 -3.86 -23.00
N ALA A 285 -6.71 -4.84 -22.80
CA ALA A 285 -6.79 -6.06 -23.61
C ALA A 285 -7.85 -5.99 -24.72
N GLN A 286 -8.48 -4.85 -24.94
CA GLN A 286 -9.42 -4.54 -26.03
C GLN A 286 -8.89 -3.35 -26.84
#